data_0903969b8961422996363595a11e389c
#
_entry.id   0903969b8961422996363595a11e389c
#
_cell.length_a   1.000
_cell.length_b   1.000
_cell.length_c   1.000
_cell.angle_alpha   90.00
_cell.angle_beta   90.00
_cell.angle_gamma   90.00
#
_symmetry.space_group_name_H-M   'P 1'
#
loop_
_entity.id
_entity.type
_entity.pdbx_description
1 polymer ?
#
loop_
_entity_poly.entity_id
_entity_poly.type
_entity_poly.pdbx_seq_one_letter_code
_entity_poly.pdbx_strand_id
1 'polypeptide(L)'
;MRRFIAFFLCLFLMACGTKPLPKPQVTTGIRGEQFGIDANINEKTIDQYLNREDSVYIDLRMLKDEANYEAIGGDSYLSGFVEGFEVVPYPYLVNVENLPKEVGEGYQGPTLFTKNGSTYQENYFESMDILEHLFPKDKTLFLMCGGGGYAGMMKEMLIALGWDENKIYNVGGYWYYEGDHKVQVERKLDGKSYYDFSKVNYHPILFENLKALKQENTQEEKEEVVVSEYSIPNITVSEIDKRNENKETYAVYVYLPGCATCASFLPIISEYRDANLIDIVSISYKDTEGTGSIVEKEVEYAPSILLFENGQLKAKLTADGEEDKVYYESVENLSKWFHEQLGIEEIQDDNSGCSVQACG
;
A
#
# COMPACT_ATOMS: atom_id res chain seq x y z
N MET A 1 -48.17 52.15 19.90
CA MET A 1 -48.05 50.71 20.21
C MET A 1 -47.36 49.99 19.04
N ARG A 2 -46.04 49.76 19.17
CA ARG A 2 -45.25 49.03 18.19
C ARG A 2 -45.10 47.60 18.69
N ARG A 3 -45.66 46.63 17.97
CA ARG A 3 -45.52 45.18 18.25
C ARG A 3 -44.18 44.70 17.66
N PHE A 4 -43.24 44.32 18.51
CA PHE A 4 -42.04 43.55 18.11
C PHE A 4 -42.44 42.10 17.93
N ILE A 5 -42.32 41.59 16.72
CA ILE A 5 -42.42 40.18 16.42
C ILE A 5 -40.99 39.63 16.52
N ALA A 6 -40.72 38.86 17.59
CA ALA A 6 -39.46 38.12 17.73
C ALA A 6 -39.54 36.86 16.85
N PHE A 7 -38.72 36.83 15.80
CA PHE A 7 -38.55 35.64 14.97
C PHE A 7 -37.58 34.71 15.65
N PHE A 8 -38.07 33.64 16.26
CA PHE A 8 -37.26 32.58 16.85
C PHE A 8 -36.74 31.70 15.72
N LEU A 9 -35.49 31.92 15.27
CA LEU A 9 -34.80 31.09 14.31
C LEU A 9 -34.31 29.84 15.05
N CYS A 10 -35.08 28.73 15.02
CA CYS A 10 -34.62 27.43 15.47
C CYS A 10 -33.57 26.93 14.49
N LEU A 11 -32.30 27.12 14.81
CA LEU A 11 -31.18 26.42 14.23
C LEU A 11 -31.30 24.93 14.65
N PHE A 12 -31.89 24.12 13.77
CA PHE A 12 -31.70 22.67 13.83
C PHE A 12 -30.23 22.38 13.49
N LEU A 13 -29.39 22.29 14.52
CA LEU A 13 -28.15 21.58 14.42
C LEU A 13 -28.51 20.10 14.16
N MET A 14 -28.54 19.70 12.90
CA MET A 14 -28.44 18.29 12.56
C MET A 14 -27.06 17.83 13.05
N ALA A 15 -26.99 17.40 14.30
CA ALA A 15 -25.92 16.51 14.74
C ALA A 15 -26.04 15.27 13.86
N CYS A 16 -25.16 15.14 12.88
CA CYS A 16 -24.97 13.91 12.13
C CYS A 16 -24.37 12.90 13.12
N GLY A 17 -25.19 12.39 14.02
CA GLY A 17 -24.79 11.36 14.96
C GLY A 17 -24.52 10.10 14.17
N THR A 18 -23.26 9.68 14.14
CA THR A 18 -22.89 8.38 13.58
C THR A 18 -23.71 7.30 14.26
N LYS A 19 -24.40 6.47 13.48
CA LYS A 19 -25.19 5.35 14.00
C LYS A 19 -24.29 4.49 14.90
N PRO A 20 -24.71 4.15 16.14
CA PRO A 20 -23.93 3.31 17.01
C PRO A 20 -23.71 1.95 16.34
N LEU A 21 -22.48 1.42 16.45
CA LEU A 21 -22.13 0.13 15.89
C LEU A 21 -22.71 -1.00 16.76
N PRO A 22 -23.25 -2.07 16.16
CA PRO A 22 -23.61 -3.28 16.89
C PRO A 22 -22.32 -3.93 17.43
N LYS A 23 -22.41 -4.64 18.53
CA LYS A 23 -21.25 -5.42 19.02
C LYS A 23 -20.87 -6.48 17.98
N PRO A 24 -19.56 -6.73 17.76
CA PRO A 24 -19.11 -7.80 16.90
C PRO A 24 -19.69 -9.15 17.31
N GLN A 25 -20.21 -9.87 16.36
CA GLN A 25 -20.81 -11.19 16.57
C GLN A 25 -20.52 -12.06 15.33
N VAL A 26 -20.01 -13.27 15.54
CA VAL A 26 -19.73 -14.20 14.45
C VAL A 26 -21.03 -14.69 13.82
N THR A 27 -21.11 -14.69 12.49
CA THR A 27 -22.24 -15.21 11.75
C THR A 27 -22.22 -16.75 11.74
N THR A 28 -23.38 -17.35 11.70
CA THR A 28 -23.54 -18.81 11.54
C THR A 28 -23.26 -19.23 10.11
N GLY A 29 -22.82 -20.49 9.95
CA GLY A 29 -22.53 -21.10 8.65
C GLY A 29 -21.02 -21.31 8.42
N ILE A 30 -20.70 -22.25 7.50
CA ILE A 30 -19.35 -22.82 7.37
C ILE A 30 -18.29 -21.72 7.23
N ARG A 31 -18.42 -20.80 6.28
CA ARG A 31 -17.43 -19.73 6.06
C ARG A 31 -17.43 -18.69 7.20
N GLY A 32 -18.63 -18.38 7.72
CA GLY A 32 -18.78 -17.43 8.82
C GLY A 32 -18.08 -17.91 10.09
N GLU A 33 -18.35 -19.15 10.52
CA GLU A 33 -17.76 -19.76 11.70
C GLU A 33 -16.26 -20.04 11.51
N GLN A 34 -15.86 -20.50 10.30
CA GLN A 34 -14.47 -20.81 10.01
C GLN A 34 -13.56 -19.58 10.07
N PHE A 35 -14.03 -18.42 9.59
CA PHE A 35 -13.22 -17.20 9.47
C PHE A 35 -13.61 -16.13 10.50
N GLY A 36 -14.64 -16.32 11.30
CA GLY A 36 -15.10 -15.33 12.25
C GLY A 36 -15.73 -14.09 11.61
N ILE A 37 -16.44 -14.25 10.48
CA ILE A 37 -17.09 -13.13 9.77
C ILE A 37 -18.21 -12.56 10.64
N ASP A 38 -18.32 -11.24 10.70
CA ASP A 38 -19.31 -10.56 11.53
C ASP A 38 -20.75 -10.73 11.00
N ALA A 39 -21.69 -11.01 11.90
CA ALA A 39 -23.10 -11.21 11.52
C ALA A 39 -23.82 -9.91 11.13
N ASN A 40 -23.39 -8.77 11.67
CA ASN A 40 -24.07 -7.49 11.52
C ASN A 40 -23.37 -6.61 10.46
N ILE A 41 -22.03 -6.63 10.45
CA ILE A 41 -21.21 -5.81 9.55
C ILE A 41 -20.30 -6.71 8.72
N ASN A 42 -20.76 -7.06 7.53
CA ASN A 42 -20.08 -8.00 6.63
C ASN A 42 -20.16 -7.50 5.17
N GLU A 43 -19.69 -8.31 4.22
CA GLU A 43 -19.65 -7.97 2.80
C GLU A 43 -21.01 -7.57 2.18
N LYS A 44 -22.14 -7.84 2.87
CA LYS A 44 -23.50 -7.46 2.41
C LYS A 44 -24.02 -6.19 3.04
N THR A 45 -23.43 -5.74 4.14
CA THR A 45 -23.97 -4.65 4.95
C THR A 45 -22.99 -3.50 5.14
N ILE A 46 -21.72 -3.67 4.78
CA ILE A 46 -20.64 -2.71 5.01
C ILE A 46 -20.91 -1.33 4.43
N ASP A 47 -21.63 -1.22 3.32
CA ASP A 47 -21.99 0.06 2.68
C ASP A 47 -22.73 1.01 3.63
N GLN A 48 -23.46 0.47 4.62
CA GLN A 48 -24.16 1.28 5.62
C GLN A 48 -23.23 1.88 6.68
N TYR A 49 -21.97 1.47 6.69
CA TYR A 49 -21.00 1.80 7.72
C TYR A 49 -19.71 2.44 7.16
N LEU A 50 -19.67 2.73 5.85
CA LEU A 50 -18.57 3.43 5.21
C LEU A 50 -18.49 4.90 5.64
N ASN A 51 -17.35 5.54 5.40
CA ASN A 51 -17.10 6.98 5.63
C ASN A 51 -17.28 7.45 7.08
N ARG A 52 -16.97 6.59 8.06
CA ARG A 52 -16.99 6.97 9.48
C ARG A 52 -15.64 7.55 9.89
N GLU A 53 -15.65 8.73 10.51
CA GLU A 53 -14.43 9.39 11.01
C GLU A 53 -13.76 8.66 12.19
N ASP A 54 -14.52 7.83 12.92
CA ASP A 54 -14.06 7.04 14.06
C ASP A 54 -13.52 5.65 13.66
N SER A 55 -13.36 5.38 12.37
CA SER A 55 -13.09 4.05 11.85
C SER A 55 -11.98 4.05 10.80
N VAL A 56 -11.36 2.87 10.63
CA VAL A 56 -10.36 2.58 9.58
C VAL A 56 -10.83 1.32 8.85
N TYR A 57 -10.63 1.30 7.52
CA TYR A 57 -11.10 0.25 6.63
C TYR A 57 -9.90 -0.36 5.94
N ILE A 58 -9.61 -1.62 6.20
CA ILE A 58 -8.40 -2.28 5.72
C ILE A 58 -8.74 -3.50 4.88
N ASP A 59 -8.23 -3.53 3.65
CA ASP A 59 -8.19 -4.70 2.80
C ASP A 59 -6.84 -5.40 2.96
N LEU A 60 -6.86 -6.63 3.41
CA LEU A 60 -5.68 -7.40 3.82
C LEU A 60 -5.08 -8.23 2.67
N ARG A 61 -5.55 -8.02 1.43
CA ARG A 61 -4.99 -8.70 0.26
C ARG A 61 -3.69 -8.06 -0.20
N MET A 62 -2.87 -8.85 -0.85
CA MET A 62 -1.75 -8.35 -1.66
C MET A 62 -2.27 -7.75 -2.96
N LEU A 63 -1.50 -6.88 -3.61
CA LEU A 63 -1.78 -6.46 -5.00
C LEU A 63 -1.73 -7.66 -5.95
N LYS A 64 -0.73 -8.53 -5.75
CA LYS A 64 -0.59 -9.85 -6.36
C LYS A 64 -0.18 -10.83 -5.26
N ASP A 65 -0.93 -11.90 -5.08
CA ASP A 65 -0.61 -12.96 -4.14
C ASP A 65 0.05 -14.12 -4.90
N GLU A 66 1.13 -14.68 -4.37
CA GLU A 66 1.85 -15.80 -4.95
C GLU A 66 1.00 -17.09 -4.93
N ALA A 67 0.10 -17.20 -3.96
CA ALA A 67 -0.85 -18.30 -3.88
C ALA A 67 -1.89 -18.22 -5.00
N ASN A 68 -2.17 -19.37 -5.63
CA ASN A 68 -3.15 -19.47 -6.71
C ASN A 68 -4.59 -19.58 -6.16
N TYR A 69 -5.16 -18.47 -5.71
CA TYR A 69 -6.55 -18.46 -5.22
C TYR A 69 -7.59 -18.72 -6.31
N GLU A 70 -7.25 -18.59 -7.59
CA GLU A 70 -8.14 -18.95 -8.70
C GLU A 70 -8.53 -20.44 -8.64
N ALA A 71 -7.66 -21.29 -8.11
CA ALA A 71 -7.93 -22.73 -7.92
C ALA A 71 -9.13 -23.00 -6.98
N ILE A 72 -9.50 -22.06 -6.13
CA ILE A 72 -10.65 -22.15 -5.21
C ILE A 72 -11.73 -21.11 -5.50
N GLY A 73 -11.71 -20.53 -6.71
CA GLY A 73 -12.71 -19.55 -7.16
C GLY A 73 -12.49 -18.14 -6.66
N GLY A 74 -11.28 -17.83 -6.21
CA GLY A 74 -10.84 -16.51 -5.78
C GLY A 74 -10.07 -15.76 -6.86
N ASP A 75 -9.23 -14.84 -6.42
CA ASP A 75 -8.46 -13.93 -7.26
C ASP A 75 -7.09 -13.70 -6.60
N SER A 76 -6.02 -14.05 -7.31
CA SER A 76 -4.64 -13.84 -6.86
C SER A 76 -4.14 -12.41 -7.10
N TYR A 77 -4.86 -11.64 -7.91
CA TYR A 77 -4.63 -10.21 -8.09
C TYR A 77 -5.73 -9.42 -7.41
N LEU A 78 -5.39 -8.23 -6.94
CA LEU A 78 -6.40 -7.28 -6.44
C LEU A 78 -7.15 -6.69 -7.64
N SER A 79 -8.17 -7.41 -8.15
CA SER A 79 -8.96 -7.01 -9.32
C SER A 79 -9.87 -5.80 -9.07
N GLY A 80 -10.14 -5.52 -7.81
CA GLY A 80 -10.91 -4.39 -7.33
C GLY A 80 -10.94 -4.36 -5.80
N PHE A 81 -11.51 -3.31 -5.21
CA PHE A 81 -11.65 -3.13 -3.77
C PHE A 81 -12.93 -2.34 -3.44
N VAL A 82 -13.27 -2.22 -2.17
CA VAL A 82 -14.39 -1.38 -1.72
C VAL A 82 -13.89 0.03 -1.45
N GLU A 83 -14.56 1.03 -2.01
CA GLU A 83 -14.21 2.44 -1.83
C GLU A 83 -14.03 2.80 -0.34
N GLY A 84 -12.95 3.51 -0.01
CA GLY A 84 -12.60 3.86 1.36
C GLY A 84 -11.76 2.79 2.10
N PHE A 85 -11.57 1.61 1.52
CA PHE A 85 -10.63 0.62 2.06
C PHE A 85 -9.21 0.91 1.57
N GLU A 86 -8.25 0.79 2.49
CA GLU A 86 -6.82 0.87 2.23
C GLU A 86 -6.22 -0.53 2.26
N VAL A 87 -5.23 -0.79 1.42
CA VAL A 87 -4.64 -2.12 1.29
C VAL A 87 -3.39 -2.24 2.16
N VAL A 88 -3.46 -3.15 3.12
CA VAL A 88 -2.34 -3.55 4.00
C VAL A 88 -2.20 -5.06 3.93
N PRO A 89 -1.24 -5.61 3.18
CA PRO A 89 -1.12 -7.06 3.00
C PRO A 89 -0.89 -7.82 4.31
N TYR A 90 -1.81 -8.69 4.69
CA TYR A 90 -1.66 -9.57 5.86
C TYR A 90 -0.37 -10.41 5.82
N PRO A 91 0.05 -10.97 4.65
CA PRO A 91 1.27 -11.74 4.57
C PRO A 91 2.55 -10.97 4.94
N TYR A 92 2.55 -9.64 4.88
CA TYR A 92 3.68 -8.83 5.36
C TYR A 92 3.65 -8.62 6.88
N LEU A 93 2.50 -8.80 7.51
CA LEU A 93 2.36 -8.61 8.95
C LEU A 93 2.80 -9.83 9.73
N VAL A 94 2.45 -11.03 9.24
CA VAL A 94 2.80 -12.29 9.92
C VAL A 94 2.87 -13.45 8.93
N ASN A 95 3.70 -14.43 9.21
CA ASN A 95 3.81 -15.65 8.42
C ASN A 95 2.46 -16.37 8.29
N VAL A 96 2.08 -16.67 7.04
CA VAL A 96 0.84 -17.39 6.73
C VAL A 96 1.11 -18.89 6.79
N GLU A 97 0.38 -19.58 7.65
CA GLU A 97 0.45 -21.03 7.81
C GLU A 97 -0.83 -21.69 7.26
N ASN A 98 -0.70 -22.94 6.81
CA ASN A 98 -1.83 -23.80 6.48
C ASN A 98 -2.77 -23.27 5.39
N LEU A 99 -2.23 -22.73 4.30
CA LEU A 99 -3.01 -22.46 3.11
C LEU A 99 -3.59 -23.79 2.54
N PRO A 100 -4.77 -23.76 1.90
CA PRO A 100 -5.30 -24.90 1.18
C PRO A 100 -4.28 -25.41 0.14
N LYS A 101 -4.12 -26.72 0.02
CA LYS A 101 -3.15 -27.34 -0.92
C LYS A 101 -3.38 -26.93 -2.37
N GLU A 102 -4.63 -26.66 -2.71
CA GLU A 102 -5.07 -26.28 -4.05
C GLU A 102 -4.50 -24.93 -4.48
N VAL A 103 -4.26 -24.02 -3.52
CA VAL A 103 -3.70 -22.69 -3.80
C VAL A 103 -2.17 -22.66 -3.75
N GLY A 104 -1.54 -23.73 -3.27
CA GLY A 104 -0.09 -23.84 -3.20
C GLY A 104 0.51 -23.04 -2.05
N GLU A 105 1.77 -22.60 -2.24
CA GLU A 105 2.49 -21.79 -1.26
C GLU A 105 2.18 -20.30 -1.50
N GLY A 106 2.03 -19.56 -0.40
CA GLY A 106 1.88 -18.12 -0.42
C GLY A 106 3.21 -17.41 -0.25
N TYR A 107 3.14 -16.13 0.11
CA TYR A 107 4.30 -15.27 0.37
C TYR A 107 5.27 -15.88 1.39
N GLN A 108 6.55 -15.94 1.01
CA GLN A 108 7.65 -16.51 1.79
C GLN A 108 8.67 -15.44 2.23
N GLY A 109 8.41 -14.18 1.95
CA GLY A 109 9.29 -13.07 2.30
C GLY A 109 9.26 -12.70 3.79
N PRO A 110 9.96 -11.61 4.17
CA PRO A 110 10.01 -11.14 5.55
C PRO A 110 8.63 -10.70 6.07
N THR A 111 8.41 -10.82 7.38
CA THR A 111 7.18 -10.44 8.06
C THR A 111 7.49 -9.62 9.31
N LEU A 112 6.58 -8.72 9.70
CA LEU A 112 6.75 -7.94 10.95
C LEU A 112 6.73 -8.81 12.19
N PHE A 113 5.95 -9.89 12.18
CA PHE A 113 5.81 -10.81 13.31
C PHE A 113 5.95 -12.26 12.85
N THR A 114 6.37 -13.09 13.77
CA THR A 114 6.33 -14.55 13.63
C THR A 114 5.25 -15.09 14.57
N LYS A 115 4.30 -15.85 14.03
CA LYS A 115 3.30 -16.57 14.79
C LYS A 115 3.88 -17.89 15.28
N ASN A 116 3.80 -18.13 16.61
CA ASN A 116 4.20 -19.38 17.25
C ASN A 116 3.00 -19.86 18.11
N GLY A 117 2.19 -20.76 17.58
CA GLY A 117 0.94 -21.18 18.22
C GLY A 117 -0.05 -20.02 18.34
N SER A 118 -0.34 -19.59 19.57
CA SER A 118 -1.23 -18.45 19.85
C SER A 118 -0.49 -17.14 20.15
N THR A 119 0.84 -17.12 20.08
CA THR A 119 1.65 -15.95 20.37
C THR A 119 2.21 -15.34 19.10
N TYR A 120 2.46 -14.04 19.14
CA TYR A 120 3.07 -13.28 18.04
C TYR A 120 4.33 -12.61 18.56
N GLN A 121 5.46 -12.93 17.95
CA GLN A 121 6.76 -12.38 18.29
C GLN A 121 7.17 -11.33 17.25
N GLU A 122 7.62 -10.17 17.70
CA GLU A 122 8.15 -9.13 16.83
C GLU A 122 9.44 -9.60 16.15
N ASN A 123 9.59 -9.31 14.87
CA ASN A 123 10.80 -9.60 14.10
C ASN A 123 11.70 -8.37 13.97
N TYR A 124 11.16 -7.17 14.18
CA TYR A 124 11.85 -5.89 14.07
C TYR A 124 11.52 -5.00 15.27
N PHE A 125 12.43 -4.11 15.62
CA PHE A 125 12.21 -3.13 16.70
C PHE A 125 11.01 -2.22 16.43
N GLU A 126 10.70 -1.98 15.15
CA GLU A 126 9.62 -1.11 14.69
C GLU A 126 8.29 -1.85 14.49
N SER A 127 8.24 -3.17 14.68
CA SER A 127 7.07 -4.00 14.36
C SER A 127 5.77 -3.49 15.00
N MET A 128 5.80 -3.21 16.32
CA MET A 128 4.62 -2.72 17.04
C MET A 128 4.23 -1.31 16.61
N ASP A 129 5.20 -0.41 16.42
CA ASP A 129 4.93 0.97 16.02
C ASP A 129 4.26 1.02 14.64
N ILE A 130 4.73 0.21 13.69
CA ILE A 130 4.12 0.06 12.37
C ILE A 130 2.70 -0.50 12.50
N LEU A 131 2.52 -1.54 13.29
CA LEU A 131 1.21 -2.16 13.48
C LEU A 131 0.21 -1.18 14.10
N GLU A 132 0.60 -0.42 15.13
CA GLU A 132 -0.26 0.58 15.77
C GLU A 132 -0.58 1.77 14.86
N HIS A 133 0.34 2.12 13.96
CA HIS A 133 0.10 3.14 12.95
C HIS A 133 -0.94 2.70 11.92
N LEU A 134 -0.81 1.48 11.40
CA LEU A 134 -1.73 0.92 10.40
C LEU A 134 -3.09 0.52 10.99
N PHE A 135 -3.12 0.12 12.25
CA PHE A 135 -4.32 -0.33 12.97
C PHE A 135 -4.48 0.44 14.30
N PRO A 136 -4.87 1.72 14.28
CA PRO A 136 -4.94 2.54 15.49
C PRO A 136 -5.90 1.96 16.56
N LYS A 137 -5.44 1.82 17.80
CA LYS A 137 -6.20 1.21 18.92
C LYS A 137 -7.43 2.03 19.34
N ASP A 138 -7.42 3.32 19.08
CA ASP A 138 -8.53 4.24 19.40
C ASP A 138 -9.67 4.19 18.36
N LYS A 139 -9.41 3.67 17.17
CA LYS A 139 -10.38 3.55 16.07
C LYS A 139 -11.12 2.21 16.08
N THR A 140 -12.26 2.18 15.38
CA THR A 140 -12.91 0.94 14.97
C THR A 140 -12.27 0.43 13.69
N LEU A 141 -11.98 -0.86 13.62
CA LEU A 141 -11.32 -1.49 12.50
C LEU A 141 -12.29 -2.38 11.72
N PHE A 142 -12.48 -2.09 10.44
CA PHE A 142 -13.21 -2.94 9.51
C PHE A 142 -12.21 -3.65 8.61
N LEU A 143 -12.08 -4.97 8.80
CA LEU A 143 -11.11 -5.81 8.13
C LEU A 143 -11.77 -6.63 7.03
N MET A 144 -11.25 -6.57 5.82
CA MET A 144 -11.69 -7.35 4.67
C MET A 144 -10.49 -8.06 4.03
N CYS A 145 -10.75 -9.13 3.29
CA CYS A 145 -9.75 -9.70 2.37
C CYS A 145 -10.47 -10.33 1.16
N GLY A 146 -9.93 -11.36 0.52
CA GLY A 146 -10.60 -12.07 -0.57
C GLY A 146 -11.84 -12.84 -0.10
N GLY A 147 -11.65 -13.79 0.81
CA GLY A 147 -12.70 -14.69 1.32
C GLY A 147 -13.07 -14.54 2.79
N GLY A 148 -12.39 -13.69 3.55
CA GLY A 148 -12.58 -13.51 5.00
C GLY A 148 -11.49 -14.13 5.87
N GLY A 149 -10.61 -14.99 5.31
CA GLY A 149 -9.59 -15.72 6.07
C GLY A 149 -8.50 -14.81 6.65
N TYR A 150 -7.81 -14.01 5.84
CA TYR A 150 -6.82 -13.05 6.35
C TYR A 150 -7.43 -12.06 7.34
N ALA A 151 -8.67 -11.62 7.10
CA ALA A 151 -9.37 -10.71 8.02
C ALA A 151 -9.65 -11.37 9.39
N GLY A 152 -9.98 -12.65 9.40
CA GLY A 152 -10.11 -13.43 10.64
C GLY A 152 -8.80 -13.59 11.40
N MET A 153 -7.74 -14.02 10.69
CA MET A 153 -6.40 -14.16 11.26
C MET A 153 -5.85 -12.83 11.79
N MET A 154 -6.09 -11.73 11.06
CA MET A 154 -5.69 -10.39 11.50
C MET A 154 -6.42 -9.96 12.77
N LYS A 155 -7.73 -10.21 12.84
CA LYS A 155 -8.51 -9.95 14.06
C LYS A 155 -7.95 -10.72 15.27
N GLU A 156 -7.63 -12.01 15.09
CA GLU A 156 -7.02 -12.82 16.15
C GLU A 156 -5.67 -12.24 16.60
N MET A 157 -4.81 -11.85 15.64
CA MET A 157 -3.52 -11.24 15.93
C MET A 157 -3.66 -9.95 16.73
N LEU A 158 -4.52 -9.04 16.30
CA LEU A 158 -4.75 -7.76 16.98
C LEU A 158 -5.25 -7.96 18.40
N ILE A 159 -6.21 -8.87 18.61
CA ILE A 159 -6.72 -9.21 19.96
C ILE A 159 -5.59 -9.76 20.84
N ALA A 160 -4.79 -10.68 20.31
CA ALA A 160 -3.66 -11.27 21.04
C ALA A 160 -2.60 -10.22 21.43
N LEU A 161 -2.45 -9.17 20.62
CA LEU A 161 -1.54 -8.04 20.86
C LEU A 161 -2.18 -6.88 21.64
N GLY A 162 -3.41 -7.05 22.13
CA GLY A 162 -4.05 -6.14 23.09
C GLY A 162 -5.00 -5.09 22.51
N TRP A 163 -5.49 -5.27 21.29
CA TRP A 163 -6.60 -4.48 20.76
C TRP A 163 -7.95 -4.91 21.36
N ASP A 164 -8.87 -3.97 21.45
CA ASP A 164 -10.24 -4.24 21.93
C ASP A 164 -11.05 -5.01 20.86
N GLU A 165 -11.40 -6.28 21.17
CA GLU A 165 -12.21 -7.14 20.29
C GLU A 165 -13.53 -6.51 19.87
N ASN A 166 -14.11 -5.63 20.72
CA ASN A 166 -15.38 -4.95 20.44
C ASN A 166 -15.27 -3.84 19.39
N LYS A 167 -14.05 -3.51 18.99
CA LYS A 167 -13.77 -2.52 17.95
C LYS A 167 -13.28 -3.14 16.63
N ILE A 168 -13.24 -4.47 16.50
CA ILE A 168 -12.69 -5.14 15.32
C ILE A 168 -13.76 -6.00 14.65
N TYR A 169 -14.08 -5.67 13.41
CA TYR A 169 -15.05 -6.38 12.58
C TYR A 169 -14.35 -7.09 11.43
N ASN A 170 -14.48 -8.42 11.36
CA ASN A 170 -14.18 -9.15 10.14
C ASN A 170 -15.36 -8.99 9.19
N VAL A 171 -15.21 -8.13 8.18
CA VAL A 171 -16.25 -7.81 7.20
C VAL A 171 -16.44 -8.94 6.18
N GLY A 172 -15.53 -9.90 6.14
CA GLY A 172 -15.58 -11.02 5.20
C GLY A 172 -14.73 -10.79 3.97
N GLY A 173 -15.27 -11.04 2.79
CA GLY A 173 -14.48 -11.11 1.57
C GLY A 173 -14.99 -10.29 0.39
N TYR A 174 -14.08 -9.59 -0.27
CA TYR A 174 -14.35 -8.86 -1.50
C TYR A 174 -14.95 -9.74 -2.61
N TRP A 175 -14.58 -11.01 -2.68
CA TRP A 175 -15.13 -11.94 -3.68
C TRP A 175 -16.64 -12.19 -3.53
N TYR A 176 -17.18 -11.86 -2.35
CA TYR A 176 -18.62 -11.99 -2.02
C TYR A 176 -19.30 -10.63 -1.83
N TYR A 177 -18.56 -9.52 -2.09
CA TYR A 177 -19.12 -8.19 -1.99
C TYR A 177 -19.94 -7.85 -3.23
N GLU A 178 -21.21 -7.52 -3.00
CA GLU A 178 -22.19 -7.19 -4.05
C GLU A 178 -22.70 -5.73 -3.93
N GLY A 179 -22.07 -4.92 -3.06
CA GLY A 179 -22.48 -3.52 -2.83
C GLY A 179 -22.12 -2.57 -3.96
N ASP A 180 -22.53 -1.33 -3.80
CA ASP A 180 -22.44 -0.28 -4.83
C ASP A 180 -21.10 0.49 -4.83
N HIS A 181 -20.24 0.26 -3.83
CA HIS A 181 -18.96 0.97 -3.66
C HIS A 181 -17.74 0.20 -4.20
N LYS A 182 -17.96 -0.61 -5.24
CA LYS A 182 -16.91 -1.39 -5.86
C LYS A 182 -16.04 -0.52 -6.78
N VAL A 183 -14.75 -0.44 -6.49
CA VAL A 183 -13.76 0.19 -7.38
C VAL A 183 -13.07 -0.91 -8.19
N GLN A 184 -13.20 -0.85 -9.51
CA GLN A 184 -12.58 -1.82 -10.42
C GLN A 184 -11.12 -1.42 -10.70
N VAL A 185 -10.22 -2.35 -10.50
CA VAL A 185 -8.79 -2.24 -10.79
C VAL A 185 -8.42 -3.02 -12.04
N GLU A 186 -9.01 -4.21 -12.23
CA GLU A 186 -8.81 -5.02 -13.42
C GLU A 186 -9.45 -4.34 -14.65
N ARG A 187 -8.70 -4.31 -15.75
CA ARG A 187 -9.17 -3.93 -17.08
C ARG A 187 -8.89 -5.06 -18.05
N LYS A 188 -9.80 -5.30 -18.98
CA LYS A 188 -9.61 -6.29 -20.06
C LYS A 188 -9.41 -5.55 -21.38
N LEU A 189 -8.30 -5.84 -22.05
CA LEU A 189 -7.99 -5.36 -23.39
C LEU A 189 -7.53 -6.54 -24.24
N ASP A 190 -8.15 -6.76 -25.39
CA ASP A 190 -7.85 -7.87 -26.32
C ASP A 190 -7.80 -9.26 -25.65
N GLY A 191 -8.69 -9.47 -24.66
CA GLY A 191 -8.81 -10.73 -23.93
C GLY A 191 -7.75 -10.96 -22.85
N LYS A 192 -6.87 -9.97 -22.59
CA LYS A 192 -5.88 -9.98 -21.50
C LYS A 192 -6.34 -9.09 -20.36
N SER A 193 -6.03 -9.51 -19.13
CA SER A 193 -6.27 -8.69 -17.93
C SER A 193 -5.07 -7.78 -17.67
N TYR A 194 -5.36 -6.53 -17.35
CA TYR A 194 -4.42 -5.51 -16.90
C TYR A 194 -4.93 -4.96 -15.58
N TYR A 195 -4.02 -4.70 -14.64
CA TYR A 195 -4.35 -4.23 -13.29
C TYR A 195 -3.82 -2.82 -13.09
N ASP A 196 -4.74 -1.87 -12.87
CA ASP A 196 -4.44 -0.46 -12.64
C ASP A 196 -4.47 -0.16 -11.13
N PHE A 197 -3.33 -0.31 -10.47
CA PHE A 197 -3.21 -0.12 -9.03
C PHE A 197 -3.09 1.36 -8.62
N SER A 198 -3.08 2.31 -9.56
CA SER A 198 -2.96 3.75 -9.25
C SER A 198 -4.09 4.30 -8.36
N LYS A 199 -5.22 3.59 -8.29
CA LYS A 199 -6.37 3.95 -7.44
C LYS A 199 -6.33 3.34 -6.05
N VAL A 200 -5.38 2.44 -5.82
CA VAL A 200 -5.29 1.67 -4.57
C VAL A 200 -4.44 2.45 -3.58
N ASN A 201 -4.99 2.78 -2.42
CA ASN A 201 -4.19 3.26 -1.31
C ASN A 201 -3.51 2.05 -0.67
N TYR A 202 -2.25 1.82 -1.03
CA TYR A 202 -1.46 0.64 -0.67
C TYR A 202 -0.38 1.01 0.34
N HIS A 203 -0.23 0.21 1.39
CA HIS A 203 0.77 0.39 2.43
C HIS A 203 1.80 -0.74 2.40
N PRO A 204 2.87 -0.61 1.62
CA PRO A 204 3.98 -1.58 1.64
C PRO A 204 4.77 -1.46 2.94
N ILE A 205 5.39 -2.57 3.35
CA ILE A 205 6.33 -2.59 4.46
C ILE A 205 7.72 -2.76 3.86
N LEU A 206 8.57 -1.74 4.04
CA LEU A 206 9.94 -1.73 3.52
C LEU A 206 10.87 -2.36 4.56
N PHE A 207 10.96 -3.70 4.55
CA PHE A 207 11.69 -4.49 5.53
C PHE A 207 13.18 -4.19 5.58
N GLU A 208 13.77 -3.80 4.45
CA GLU A 208 15.17 -3.37 4.34
C GLU A 208 15.50 -2.14 5.20
N ASN A 209 14.49 -1.37 5.59
CA ASN A 209 14.65 -0.18 6.43
C ASN A 209 14.41 -0.46 7.92
N LEU A 210 14.09 -1.70 8.29
CA LEU A 210 13.78 -2.08 9.66
C LEU A 210 14.98 -2.71 10.36
N LYS A 211 15.06 -2.53 11.67
CA LYS A 211 16.11 -3.14 12.51
C LYS A 211 15.63 -4.49 13.02
N ALA A 212 16.15 -5.56 12.43
CA ALA A 212 15.82 -6.92 12.84
C ALA A 212 16.19 -7.19 14.31
N LEU A 213 15.26 -7.80 15.05
CA LEU A 213 15.53 -8.34 16.37
C LEU A 213 16.35 -9.61 16.20
N LYS A 214 17.55 -9.68 16.83
CA LYS A 214 18.38 -10.89 16.81
C LYS A 214 17.60 -12.01 17.51
N GLN A 215 17.20 -13.00 16.77
CA GLN A 215 16.76 -14.26 17.35
C GLN A 215 17.99 -14.99 17.87
N GLU A 216 18.06 -15.23 19.18
CA GLU A 216 19.02 -16.18 19.75
C GLU A 216 18.57 -17.60 19.36
N ASN A 217 18.92 -18.05 18.17
CA ASN A 217 19.06 -19.47 17.88
C ASN A 217 19.93 -19.70 16.63
N THR A 218 21.00 -20.37 16.88
CA THR A 218 21.97 -21.07 16.06
C THR A 218 21.38 -21.69 14.79
N GLN A 219 21.69 -21.08 13.64
CA GLN A 219 22.20 -21.77 12.45
C GLN A 219 22.57 -20.70 11.40
N GLU A 220 23.85 -20.71 10.99
CA GLU A 220 24.33 -19.93 9.85
C GLU A 220 23.65 -20.47 8.59
N GLU A 221 22.57 -19.86 8.16
CA GLU A 221 22.06 -19.95 6.79
C GLU A 221 22.38 -18.64 6.08
N LYS A 222 23.02 -18.79 4.92
CA LYS A 222 23.31 -17.69 4.01
C LYS A 222 21.99 -17.01 3.65
N GLU A 223 21.84 -15.73 4.02
CA GLU A 223 20.76 -14.87 3.57
C GLU A 223 20.86 -14.73 2.03
N GLU A 224 20.02 -15.44 1.32
CA GLU A 224 19.58 -15.02 0.00
C GLU A 224 18.55 -13.89 0.23
N VAL A 225 18.96 -12.66 -0.05
CA VAL A 225 18.07 -11.49 -0.01
C VAL A 225 16.99 -11.68 -1.08
N VAL A 226 15.81 -12.10 -0.67
CA VAL A 226 14.63 -12.08 -1.54
C VAL A 226 14.23 -10.61 -1.70
N VAL A 227 14.64 -10.05 -2.81
CA VAL A 227 14.27 -8.68 -3.21
C VAL A 227 12.77 -8.67 -3.52
N SER A 228 11.99 -7.83 -2.84
CA SER A 228 10.59 -7.60 -3.21
C SER A 228 10.52 -7.14 -4.67
N GLU A 229 9.47 -7.52 -5.39
CA GLU A 229 9.25 -7.15 -6.81
C GLU A 229 9.30 -5.63 -7.05
N TYR A 230 9.17 -4.83 -5.97
CA TYR A 230 9.26 -3.37 -5.98
C TYR A 230 10.24 -2.90 -4.89
N SER A 231 11.54 -3.04 -5.12
CA SER A 231 12.54 -2.50 -4.20
C SER A 231 13.47 -1.53 -4.94
N ILE A 232 13.66 -0.35 -4.34
CA ILE A 232 14.69 0.60 -4.78
C ILE A 232 15.84 0.50 -3.78
N PRO A 233 17.09 0.23 -4.22
CA PRO A 233 18.21 0.11 -3.31
C PRO A 233 18.36 1.33 -2.42
N ASN A 234 18.41 1.12 -1.11
CA ASN A 234 18.59 2.20 -0.15
C ASN A 234 20.07 2.58 -0.04
N ILE A 235 20.35 3.88 0.08
CA ILE A 235 21.70 4.40 0.25
C ILE A 235 21.79 5.37 1.42
N THR A 236 23.00 5.61 1.90
CA THR A 236 23.32 6.56 2.95
C THR A 236 23.67 7.94 2.39
N VAL A 237 23.60 8.99 3.24
CA VAL A 237 24.09 10.33 2.89
C VAL A 237 25.53 10.29 2.40
N SER A 238 26.39 9.50 3.06
CA SER A 238 27.80 9.37 2.66
C SER A 238 27.98 8.76 1.26
N GLU A 239 27.09 7.86 0.86
CA GLU A 239 27.11 7.29 -0.50
C GLU A 239 26.62 8.29 -1.53
N ILE A 240 25.63 9.12 -1.21
CA ILE A 240 25.19 10.24 -2.05
C ILE A 240 26.36 11.20 -2.28
N ASP A 241 27.06 11.62 -1.22
CA ASP A 241 28.21 12.52 -1.34
C ASP A 241 29.30 11.91 -2.22
N LYS A 242 29.61 10.61 -2.02
CA LYS A 242 30.61 9.90 -2.82
C LYS A 242 30.23 9.81 -4.31
N ARG A 243 28.95 9.54 -4.62
CA ARG A 243 28.45 9.52 -6.01
C ARG A 243 28.56 10.90 -6.65
N ASN A 244 28.25 11.96 -5.90
CA ASN A 244 28.38 13.33 -6.34
C ASN A 244 29.86 13.72 -6.61
N GLU A 245 30.79 13.34 -5.75
CA GLU A 245 32.22 13.49 -5.96
C GLU A 245 32.71 12.74 -7.20
N ASN A 246 32.19 11.54 -7.44
CA ASN A 246 32.46 10.71 -8.62
C ASN A 246 31.82 11.25 -9.90
N LYS A 247 30.99 12.29 -9.82
CA LYS A 247 30.26 12.88 -10.95
C LYS A 247 29.31 11.90 -11.63
N GLU A 248 28.65 11.08 -10.85
CA GLU A 248 27.66 10.12 -11.36
C GLU A 248 26.36 10.83 -11.76
N THR A 249 25.64 10.21 -12.71
CA THR A 249 24.27 10.61 -13.08
C THR A 249 23.31 9.55 -12.55
N TYR A 250 22.40 9.95 -11.64
CA TYR A 250 21.48 9.05 -10.96
C TYR A 250 20.33 9.84 -10.32
N ALA A 251 19.31 9.14 -9.84
CA ALA A 251 18.22 9.76 -9.09
C ALA A 251 18.13 9.20 -7.67
N VAL A 252 17.71 10.05 -6.74
CA VAL A 252 17.45 9.67 -5.34
C VAL A 252 15.96 9.83 -5.07
N TYR A 253 15.29 8.74 -4.80
CA TYR A 253 13.93 8.69 -4.29
C TYR A 253 13.94 8.91 -2.78
N VAL A 254 13.35 10.02 -2.34
CA VAL A 254 13.28 10.38 -0.91
C VAL A 254 11.89 10.05 -0.40
N TYR A 255 11.82 9.23 0.64
CA TYR A 255 10.56 8.77 1.22
C TYR A 255 10.53 8.98 2.74
N LEU A 256 9.34 8.87 3.33
CA LEU A 256 9.14 8.76 4.77
C LEU A 256 8.51 7.41 5.09
N PRO A 257 9.02 6.68 6.09
CA PRO A 257 8.34 5.49 6.61
C PRO A 257 6.91 5.81 7.04
N GLY A 258 5.95 5.00 6.59
CA GLY A 258 4.52 5.20 6.86
C GLY A 258 3.83 6.30 6.03
N CYS A 259 4.49 6.87 5.03
CA CYS A 259 3.89 7.84 4.12
C CYS A 259 3.05 7.14 3.05
N ALA A 260 1.73 7.36 3.06
CA ALA A 260 0.80 6.72 2.12
C ALA A 260 1.10 7.10 0.66
N THR A 261 1.42 8.37 0.38
CA THR A 261 1.77 8.82 -0.97
C THR A 261 3.08 8.19 -1.46
N CYS A 262 4.07 8.03 -0.56
CA CYS A 262 5.31 7.33 -0.90
C CYS A 262 5.04 5.88 -1.27
N ALA A 263 4.15 5.22 -0.54
CA ALA A 263 3.75 3.85 -0.78
C ALA A 263 3.04 3.67 -2.13
N SER A 264 2.14 4.58 -2.48
CA SER A 264 1.43 4.56 -3.77
C SER A 264 2.36 4.82 -4.96
N PHE A 265 3.44 5.57 -4.75
CA PHE A 265 4.40 5.91 -5.78
C PHE A 265 5.48 4.84 -6.00
N LEU A 266 5.79 4.04 -4.97
CA LEU A 266 6.85 3.02 -5.03
C LEU A 266 6.72 2.05 -6.21
N PRO A 267 5.55 1.47 -6.53
CA PRO A 267 5.39 0.62 -7.71
C PRO A 267 5.74 1.34 -9.02
N ILE A 268 5.32 2.60 -9.15
CA ILE A 268 5.54 3.41 -10.36
C ILE A 268 7.03 3.66 -10.58
N ILE A 269 7.74 4.13 -9.55
CA ILE A 269 9.16 4.43 -9.67
C ILE A 269 10.02 3.16 -9.78
N SER A 270 9.61 2.05 -9.18
CA SER A 270 10.28 0.76 -9.32
C SER A 270 10.16 0.20 -10.73
N GLU A 271 8.95 0.21 -11.30
CA GLU A 271 8.72 -0.22 -12.67
C GLU A 271 9.48 0.68 -13.67
N TYR A 272 9.49 2.00 -13.44
CA TYR A 272 10.27 2.93 -14.25
C TYR A 272 11.76 2.60 -14.20
N ARG A 273 12.33 2.36 -13.00
CA ARG A 273 13.73 1.97 -12.82
C ARG A 273 14.09 0.72 -13.61
N ASP A 274 13.27 -0.31 -13.53
CA ASP A 274 13.53 -1.61 -14.15
C ASP A 274 13.44 -1.57 -15.69
N ALA A 275 12.68 -0.61 -16.22
CA ALA A 275 12.52 -0.41 -17.65
C ALA A 275 13.54 0.57 -18.27
N ASN A 276 14.30 1.31 -17.45
CA ASN A 276 15.12 2.42 -17.92
C ASN A 276 16.57 2.34 -17.45
N LEU A 277 17.45 3.10 -18.15
CA LEU A 277 18.89 3.07 -17.94
C LEU A 277 19.40 4.00 -16.81
N ILE A 278 18.52 4.77 -16.18
CA ILE A 278 18.94 5.62 -15.05
C ILE A 278 18.97 4.81 -13.75
N ASP A 279 20.05 4.94 -13.02
CA ASP A 279 20.18 4.34 -11.68
C ASP A 279 19.34 5.14 -10.69
N ILE A 280 18.37 4.48 -10.05
CA ILE A 280 17.51 5.06 -9.02
C ILE A 280 17.80 4.36 -7.70
N VAL A 281 18.13 5.15 -6.69
CA VAL A 281 18.38 4.72 -5.32
C VAL A 281 17.41 5.43 -4.38
N SER A 282 17.22 4.93 -3.16
CA SER A 282 16.31 5.52 -2.20
C SER A 282 17.00 5.92 -0.90
N ILE A 283 16.40 6.87 -0.18
CA ILE A 283 16.81 7.24 1.18
C ILE A 283 15.60 7.68 1.99
N SER A 284 15.54 7.24 3.25
CA SER A 284 14.56 7.80 4.17
C SER A 284 14.92 9.24 4.53
N TYR A 285 13.97 10.17 4.48
CA TYR A 285 14.19 11.55 4.91
C TYR A 285 14.67 11.63 6.37
N LYS A 286 14.17 10.73 7.23
CA LYS A 286 14.63 10.65 8.63
C LYS A 286 16.14 10.42 8.77
N ASP A 287 16.73 9.68 7.84
CA ASP A 287 18.18 9.37 7.85
C ASP A 287 19.02 10.58 7.39
N THR A 288 18.38 11.63 6.89
CA THR A 288 19.03 12.86 6.46
C THR A 288 18.93 13.99 7.48
N GLU A 289 18.05 13.89 8.47
CA GLU A 289 17.80 14.93 9.48
C GLU A 289 19.07 15.23 10.30
N GLY A 290 19.44 16.49 10.38
CA GLY A 290 20.60 16.98 11.12
C GLY A 290 21.96 16.68 10.48
N THR A 291 21.98 16.11 9.26
CA THR A 291 23.22 15.79 8.53
C THR A 291 23.79 16.98 7.75
N GLY A 292 22.97 17.98 7.45
CA GLY A 292 23.32 19.09 6.56
C GLY A 292 23.50 18.68 5.11
N SER A 293 23.00 17.48 4.74
CA SER A 293 23.10 16.92 3.39
C SER A 293 22.31 17.73 2.37
N ILE A 294 22.59 17.48 1.08
CA ILE A 294 21.83 18.08 -0.01
C ILE A 294 20.36 17.63 0.04
N VAL A 295 20.10 16.40 0.46
CA VAL A 295 18.73 15.88 0.59
C VAL A 295 17.96 16.67 1.65
N GLU A 296 18.54 16.84 2.84
CA GLU A 296 17.91 17.62 3.92
C GLU A 296 17.61 19.07 3.52
N LYS A 297 18.48 19.68 2.71
CA LYS A 297 18.33 21.08 2.27
C LYS A 297 17.28 21.25 1.16
N GLU A 298 17.15 20.28 0.30
CA GLU A 298 16.35 20.38 -0.93
C GLU A 298 14.97 19.74 -0.82
N VAL A 299 14.74 18.84 0.14
CA VAL A 299 13.49 18.11 0.31
C VAL A 299 12.71 18.64 1.48
N GLU A 300 11.51 19.15 1.22
CA GLU A 300 10.55 19.60 2.24
C GLU A 300 9.40 18.60 2.41
N TYR A 301 9.11 17.82 1.37
CA TYR A 301 7.99 16.86 1.31
C TYR A 301 8.44 15.51 0.78
N ALA A 302 7.76 14.46 1.20
CA ALA A 302 7.93 13.10 0.67
C ALA A 302 6.59 12.58 0.09
N PRO A 303 6.62 11.85 -1.04
CA PRO A 303 7.79 11.49 -1.82
C PRO A 303 8.39 12.65 -2.61
N SER A 304 9.70 12.59 -2.81
CA SER A 304 10.42 13.49 -3.73
C SER A 304 11.45 12.71 -4.53
N ILE A 305 11.79 13.19 -5.71
CA ILE A 305 12.92 12.69 -6.51
C ILE A 305 13.93 13.82 -6.67
N LEU A 306 15.18 13.55 -6.37
CA LEU A 306 16.32 14.40 -6.70
C LEU A 306 17.10 13.77 -7.85
N LEU A 307 17.15 14.43 -9.00
CA LEU A 307 17.93 14.01 -10.17
C LEU A 307 19.29 14.68 -10.16
N PHE A 308 20.33 13.88 -10.12
CA PHE A 308 21.71 14.32 -10.22
C PHE A 308 22.25 14.04 -11.62
N GLU A 309 22.93 15.01 -12.20
CA GLU A 309 23.68 14.88 -13.45
C GLU A 309 25.11 15.33 -13.22
N ASN A 310 26.08 14.47 -13.54
CA ASN A 310 27.50 14.73 -13.29
C ASN A 310 27.79 15.13 -11.81
N GLY A 311 27.07 14.52 -10.87
CA GLY A 311 27.23 14.76 -9.43
C GLY A 311 26.62 16.07 -8.93
N GLN A 312 25.89 16.80 -9.75
CA GLN A 312 25.21 18.04 -9.35
C GLN A 312 23.70 17.86 -9.45
N LEU A 313 22.96 18.44 -8.49
CA LEU A 313 21.50 18.44 -8.52
C LEU A 313 21.03 19.19 -9.77
N LYS A 314 20.35 18.50 -10.65
CA LYS A 314 19.82 19.02 -11.92
C LYS A 314 18.35 19.40 -11.83
N ALA A 315 17.55 18.53 -11.21
CA ALA A 315 16.11 18.71 -11.11
C ALA A 315 15.56 18.07 -9.83
N LYS A 316 14.40 18.55 -9.42
CA LYS A 316 13.66 18.05 -8.28
C LYS A 316 12.20 17.87 -8.66
N LEU A 317 11.60 16.74 -8.28
CA LEU A 317 10.17 16.46 -8.40
C LEU A 317 9.59 16.28 -6.99
N THR A 318 8.52 17.00 -6.65
CA THR A 318 7.93 17.00 -5.30
C THR A 318 6.42 16.75 -5.37
N ALA A 319 5.90 15.94 -4.45
CA ALA A 319 4.48 15.55 -4.47
C ALA A 319 3.51 16.65 -4.02
N ASP A 320 3.98 17.76 -3.47
CA ASP A 320 3.17 18.90 -3.01
C ASP A 320 2.87 19.92 -4.12
N GLY A 321 3.65 19.91 -5.21
CA GLY A 321 3.43 20.79 -6.37
C GLY A 321 2.21 20.35 -7.19
N GLU A 322 1.22 21.24 -7.40
CA GLU A 322 0.04 20.90 -8.23
C GLU A 322 0.45 20.50 -9.67
N GLU A 323 1.52 21.10 -10.20
CA GLU A 323 2.04 20.78 -11.54
C GLU A 323 2.78 19.44 -11.58
N ASP A 324 3.37 19.04 -10.46
CA ASP A 324 4.18 17.82 -10.34
C ASP A 324 3.33 16.56 -10.09
N LYS A 325 2.10 16.70 -9.58
CA LYS A 325 1.23 15.57 -9.23
C LYS A 325 1.04 14.58 -10.36
N VAL A 326 0.93 15.06 -11.59
CA VAL A 326 0.73 14.22 -12.77
C VAL A 326 1.85 13.19 -12.97
N TYR A 327 3.07 13.52 -12.56
CA TYR A 327 4.24 12.62 -12.71
C TYR A 327 4.27 11.48 -11.68
N TYR A 328 3.44 11.57 -10.64
CA TYR A 328 3.27 10.53 -9.63
C TYR A 328 2.16 9.53 -9.95
N GLU A 329 1.40 9.74 -11.05
CA GLU A 329 0.20 8.97 -11.36
C GLU A 329 0.47 7.71 -12.18
N SER A 330 1.55 7.70 -13.00
CA SER A 330 1.88 6.56 -13.86
C SER A 330 3.36 6.53 -14.27
N VAL A 331 3.82 5.34 -14.64
CA VAL A 331 5.17 5.14 -15.20
C VAL A 331 5.39 5.98 -16.46
N GLU A 332 4.37 6.09 -17.33
CA GLU A 332 4.45 6.91 -18.54
C GLU A 332 4.68 8.39 -18.22
N ASN A 333 3.94 8.94 -17.26
CA ASN A 333 4.09 10.33 -16.86
C ASN A 333 5.46 10.57 -16.19
N LEU A 334 5.88 9.66 -15.32
CA LEU A 334 7.20 9.73 -14.69
C LEU A 334 8.32 9.67 -15.76
N SER A 335 8.16 8.83 -16.78
CA SER A 335 9.08 8.76 -17.92
C SER A 335 9.18 10.09 -18.65
N LYS A 336 8.08 10.78 -18.90
CA LYS A 336 8.07 12.13 -19.53
C LYS A 336 8.91 13.10 -18.72
N TRP A 337 8.73 13.13 -17.37
CA TRP A 337 9.53 14.01 -16.52
C TRP A 337 11.03 13.73 -16.66
N PHE A 338 11.45 12.46 -16.58
CA PHE A 338 12.87 12.12 -16.73
C PHE A 338 13.40 12.47 -18.12
N HIS A 339 12.64 12.21 -19.20
CA HIS A 339 13.03 12.53 -20.56
C HIS A 339 13.19 14.04 -20.75
N GLU A 340 12.27 14.85 -20.26
CA GLU A 340 12.36 16.30 -20.27
C GLU A 340 13.60 16.81 -19.53
N GLN A 341 13.87 16.26 -18.34
CA GLN A 341 15.01 16.68 -17.54
C GLN A 341 16.35 16.24 -18.13
N LEU A 342 16.41 15.08 -18.76
CA LEU A 342 17.64 14.52 -19.34
C LEU A 342 17.85 14.89 -20.80
N GLY A 343 16.88 15.56 -21.44
CA GLY A 343 16.94 15.93 -22.85
C GLY A 343 16.91 14.71 -23.79
N ILE A 344 16.18 13.66 -23.38
CA ILE A 344 16.00 12.44 -24.18
C ILE A 344 14.80 12.68 -25.11
N GLU A 345 15.03 12.69 -26.41
CA GLU A 345 13.96 12.78 -27.41
C GLU A 345 13.13 11.46 -27.38
N GLU A 346 11.81 11.57 -27.25
CA GLU A 346 10.92 10.44 -27.47
C GLU A 346 11.05 9.97 -28.92
N ILE A 347 11.48 8.73 -29.10
CA ILE A 347 11.37 8.09 -30.40
C ILE A 347 9.88 7.89 -30.65
N GLN A 348 9.26 8.78 -31.41
CA GLN A 348 7.91 8.53 -31.91
C GLN A 348 8.01 7.29 -32.80
N ASP A 349 7.44 6.19 -32.33
CA ASP A 349 7.15 5.04 -33.18
C ASP A 349 6.17 5.51 -34.26
N ASP A 350 6.74 5.90 -35.38
CA ASP A 350 6.01 6.30 -36.59
C ASP A 350 5.43 5.02 -37.23
N ASN A 351 4.40 4.48 -36.55
CA ASN A 351 3.61 3.36 -37.05
C ASN A 351 2.63 3.85 -38.12
N SER A 352 3.15 4.67 -39.07
CA SER A 352 2.44 4.97 -40.29
C SER A 352 2.51 3.74 -41.19
N GLY A 353 1.39 3.04 -41.23
CA GLY A 353 1.18 1.78 -41.90
C GLY A 353 1.82 1.71 -43.28
N CYS A 354 2.64 0.70 -43.45
CA CYS A 354 3.00 0.20 -44.78
C CYS A 354 1.78 -0.50 -45.39
N SER A 355 1.04 0.19 -46.22
CA SER A 355 0.02 -0.41 -47.06
C SER A 355 0.72 -1.32 -48.10
N VAL A 356 0.59 -2.61 -47.93
CA VAL A 356 1.00 -3.56 -48.96
C VAL A 356 0.01 -3.44 -50.12
N GLN A 357 0.40 -2.65 -51.11
CA GLN A 357 -0.26 -2.68 -52.41
C GLN A 357 0.31 -3.87 -53.19
N ALA A 358 -0.55 -4.82 -53.49
CA ALA A 358 -0.26 -5.95 -54.36
C ALA A 358 0.18 -5.44 -55.75
N CYS A 359 1.37 -5.88 -56.20
CA CYS A 359 1.72 -5.92 -57.58
C CYS A 359 1.36 -7.28 -58.14
N GLY A 360 0.61 -7.25 -59.21
CA GLY A 360 0.09 -8.40 -59.97
C GLY A 360 1.14 -9.23 -60.69
#